data_c50fbbe1fe38f87e155d01f1037aac4f
#
_entry.id   c50fbbe1fe38f87e155d01f1037aac4f
#
_cell.length_a   1.000
_cell.length_b   1.000
_cell.length_c   1.000
_cell.angle_alpha   90.00
_cell.angle_beta   90.00
_cell.angle_gamma   90.00
#
_symmetry.space_group_name_H-M   'P 1'
#
loop_
_entity.id
_entity.type
_entity.pdbx_description
1 polymer ?
#
loop_
_entity_poly.entity_id
_entity_poly.type
_entity_poly.pdbx_seq_one_letter_code
_entity_poly.pdbx_strand_id
1 'polypeptide(L)'
;MSQHYHAAVWIDGHEARVFRFSADESEKSVFHPHHSDKERRRERQSAHESPDDAHFLESVTEAIADAGAILISGPGMEKTMLLKYIERKHPKLREAIETVEAADHPTDGELLAHARKVLKAEDRKKPQI
;
A
#
# COMPACT_ATOMS: atom_id res chain seq x y z
N MET A 1 -10.66 -6.10 19.43
CA MET A 1 -10.71 -5.94 18.46
C MET A 1 -10.72 -4.70 17.87
N SER A 2 -9.92 -3.93 17.84
CA SER A 2 -9.94 -2.76 17.31
C SER A 2 -9.81 -2.82 15.94
N GLN A 3 -10.69 -2.55 15.31
CA GLN A 3 -10.69 -2.66 14.00
C GLN A 3 -10.56 -1.40 13.35
N HIS A 4 -10.28 -0.35 14.05
CA HIS A 4 -10.28 0.95 13.43
C HIS A 4 -8.89 1.47 13.28
N TYR A 5 -8.04 0.72 12.59
CA TYR A 5 -6.75 1.28 12.29
C TYR A 5 -6.66 1.66 10.82
N HIS A 6 -5.62 2.41 10.52
CA HIS A 6 -5.36 2.91 9.19
C HIS A 6 -4.08 2.29 8.64
N ALA A 7 -3.92 2.31 7.35
CA ALA A 7 -2.70 1.83 6.74
C ALA A 7 -2.21 2.78 5.67
N ALA A 8 -0.91 2.93 5.57
CA ALA A 8 -0.27 3.69 4.51
C ALA A 8 0.75 2.78 3.85
N VAL A 9 0.72 2.74 2.52
CA VAL A 9 1.65 1.96 1.73
C VAL A 9 2.42 2.89 0.83
N TRP A 10 3.75 2.76 0.81
CA TRP A 10 4.58 3.41 -0.19
C TRP A 10 5.27 2.28 -0.93
N ILE A 11 5.11 2.23 -2.25
CA ILE A 11 5.58 1.10 -3.03
C ILE A 11 6.28 1.57 -4.30
N ASP A 12 7.45 0.97 -4.57
CA ASP A 12 8.14 1.17 -5.83
C ASP A 12 8.59 -0.19 -6.35
N GLY A 13 9.46 -0.23 -7.33
CA GLY A 13 9.90 -1.49 -7.94
C GLY A 13 10.81 -2.33 -7.07
N HIS A 14 11.28 -1.80 -5.94
CA HIS A 14 12.26 -2.47 -5.09
C HIS A 14 11.73 -2.84 -3.73
N GLU A 15 10.72 -2.16 -3.26
CA GLU A 15 10.19 -2.43 -1.92
C GLU A 15 8.82 -1.82 -1.72
N ALA A 16 8.15 -2.29 -0.69
CA ALA A 16 6.94 -1.65 -0.21
C ALA A 16 7.10 -1.42 1.28
N ARG A 17 6.88 -0.19 1.72
CA ARG A 17 6.85 0.15 3.15
C ARG A 17 5.40 0.26 3.55
N VAL A 18 5.02 -0.50 4.55
CA VAL A 18 3.62 -0.53 5.01
C VAL A 18 3.59 -0.07 6.46
N PHE A 19 2.81 0.97 6.72
CA PHE A 19 2.60 1.44 8.08
C PHE A 19 1.16 1.16 8.47
N ARG A 20 0.98 0.52 9.62
CA ARG A 20 -0.34 0.29 10.19
C ARG A 20 -0.36 1.12 11.46
N PHE A 21 -1.35 1.97 11.61
CA PHE A 21 -1.32 2.93 12.71
C PHE A 21 -2.72 3.28 13.22
N SER A 22 -2.73 3.70 14.47
CA SER A 22 -3.90 4.26 15.10
C SER A 22 -3.49 5.64 15.61
N ALA A 23 -4.31 6.27 16.42
CA ALA A 23 -3.98 7.59 16.96
C ALA A 23 -2.70 7.55 17.79
N ASP A 24 -2.46 6.45 18.48
CA ASP A 24 -1.36 6.39 19.44
C ASP A 24 -0.21 5.50 19.04
N GLU A 25 -0.40 4.61 18.11
CA GLU A 25 0.60 3.59 17.81
C GLU A 25 0.85 3.45 16.33
N SER A 26 2.00 2.94 15.97
CA SER A 26 2.27 2.60 14.58
C SER A 26 3.22 1.42 14.54
N GLU A 27 3.11 0.64 13.47
CA GLU A 27 3.97 -0.49 13.20
C GLU A 27 4.39 -0.42 11.76
N LYS A 28 5.62 -0.79 11.46
CA LYS A 28 6.12 -0.75 10.08
C LYS A 28 6.50 -2.16 9.63
N SER A 29 6.16 -2.48 8.40
CA SER A 29 6.64 -3.70 7.75
C SER A 29 7.22 -3.32 6.39
N VAL A 30 8.22 -4.05 5.94
CA VAL A 30 8.82 -3.80 4.65
C VAL A 30 8.81 -5.10 3.87
N PHE A 31 8.40 -5.03 2.63
CA PHE A 31 8.33 -6.18 1.74
C PHE A 31 9.19 -5.94 0.51
N HIS A 32 9.78 -7.00 0.00
CA HIS A 32 10.63 -6.92 -1.19
C HIS A 32 10.20 -7.97 -2.18
N PRO A 33 10.18 -7.66 -3.47
CA PRO A 33 9.96 -8.70 -4.47
C PRO A 33 11.10 -9.70 -4.45
N HIS A 34 10.79 -10.96 -4.71
CA HIS A 34 11.82 -11.98 -4.73
C HIS A 34 12.26 -12.23 -6.16
N HIS A 35 13.13 -11.37 -6.66
CA HIS A 35 13.65 -11.51 -7.99
C HIS A 35 15.15 -11.45 -7.98
N SER A 36 15.79 -12.21 -8.86
CA SER A 36 17.18 -11.94 -9.19
C SER A 36 17.18 -10.73 -10.13
N ASP A 37 18.31 -10.07 -10.26
CA ASP A 37 18.41 -8.93 -11.17
C ASP A 37 18.11 -9.36 -12.62
N LYS A 38 18.49 -10.56 -12.97
CA LYS A 38 18.25 -11.08 -14.29
C LYS A 38 16.75 -11.25 -14.56
N GLU A 39 16.03 -11.80 -13.59
CA GLU A 39 14.60 -11.99 -13.74
C GLU A 39 13.88 -10.65 -13.80
N ARG A 40 14.32 -9.70 -13.01
CA ARG A 40 13.73 -8.37 -13.01
C ARG A 40 13.84 -7.70 -14.36
N ARG A 41 14.97 -7.85 -15.03
CA ARG A 41 15.16 -7.29 -16.34
C ARG A 41 14.24 -7.93 -17.38
N ARG A 42 14.07 -9.24 -17.28
CA ARG A 42 13.18 -9.94 -18.19
C ARG A 42 11.75 -9.48 -18.02
N GLU A 43 11.32 -9.31 -16.80
CA GLU A 43 9.96 -8.90 -16.53
C GLU A 43 9.67 -7.51 -17.05
N ARG A 44 10.62 -6.61 -16.97
CA ARG A 44 10.44 -5.27 -17.51
C ARG A 44 10.23 -5.31 -19.01
N GLN A 45 10.86 -6.26 -19.67
CA GLN A 45 10.70 -6.37 -21.10
C GLN A 45 9.40 -7.01 -21.49
N SER A 46 8.88 -7.89 -20.66
CA SER A 46 7.68 -8.63 -21.02
C SER A 46 6.39 -7.87 -20.82
N ALA A 47 6.42 -6.85 -20.00
CA ALA A 47 5.23 -6.06 -19.69
C ALA A 47 4.12 -6.86 -19.03
N HIS A 48 4.40 -8.03 -18.52
CA HIS A 48 3.42 -8.83 -17.82
C HIS A 48 3.80 -8.97 -16.36
N GLU A 49 2.79 -9.06 -15.50
CA GLU A 49 3.00 -9.29 -14.10
C GLU A 49 3.53 -10.70 -13.91
N SER A 50 4.66 -10.85 -13.28
CA SER A 50 5.24 -12.16 -13.05
C SER A 50 4.59 -12.81 -11.83
N PRO A 51 4.76 -14.12 -11.65
CA PRO A 51 4.30 -14.76 -10.42
C PRO A 51 4.93 -14.18 -9.17
N ASP A 52 6.19 -13.72 -9.25
CA ASP A 52 6.85 -13.11 -8.11
C ASP A 52 6.25 -11.75 -7.80
N ASP A 53 5.87 -10.99 -8.82
CA ASP A 53 5.20 -9.72 -8.60
C ASP A 53 3.83 -9.95 -7.95
N ALA A 54 3.11 -10.96 -8.38
CA ALA A 54 1.81 -11.26 -7.79
C ALA A 54 1.98 -11.67 -6.33
N HIS A 55 3.01 -12.42 -6.00
CA HIS A 55 3.28 -12.82 -4.62
C HIS A 55 3.62 -11.60 -3.76
N PHE A 56 4.44 -10.72 -4.29
CA PHE A 56 4.80 -9.47 -3.61
C PHE A 56 3.55 -8.63 -3.35
N LEU A 57 2.73 -8.43 -4.37
CA LEU A 57 1.51 -7.64 -4.23
C LEU A 57 0.53 -8.28 -3.25
N GLU A 58 0.45 -9.59 -3.25
CA GLU A 58 -0.41 -10.29 -2.29
C GLU A 58 0.09 -10.11 -0.86
N SER A 59 1.39 -10.19 -0.63
CA SER A 59 1.96 -10.00 0.70
C SER A 59 1.66 -8.61 1.23
N VAL A 60 1.80 -7.59 0.38
CA VAL A 60 1.47 -6.22 0.77
C VAL A 60 -0.02 -6.10 1.07
N THR A 61 -0.86 -6.71 0.23
CA THR A 61 -2.31 -6.65 0.41
C THR A 61 -2.74 -7.30 1.72
N GLU A 62 -2.13 -8.44 2.06
CA GLU A 62 -2.45 -9.11 3.31
C GLU A 62 -2.11 -8.26 4.53
N ALA A 63 -1.05 -7.47 4.42
CA ALA A 63 -0.63 -6.63 5.53
C ALA A 63 -1.60 -5.50 5.82
N ILE A 64 -2.45 -5.14 4.86
CA ILE A 64 -3.41 -4.05 5.02
C ILE A 64 -4.86 -4.51 4.94
N ALA A 65 -5.07 -5.82 4.93
CA ALA A 65 -6.39 -6.38 4.60
C ALA A 65 -7.49 -6.00 5.59
N ASP A 66 -7.15 -5.73 6.82
CA ASP A 66 -8.16 -5.39 7.81
C ASP A 66 -8.13 -3.90 8.22
N ALA A 67 -7.42 -3.08 7.46
CA ALA A 67 -7.42 -1.64 7.75
C ALA A 67 -8.74 -1.01 7.32
N GLY A 68 -9.19 -0.04 8.09
CA GLY A 68 -10.44 0.66 7.78
C GLY A 68 -10.26 1.79 6.79
N ALA A 69 -9.07 2.33 6.63
CA ALA A 69 -8.79 3.38 5.66
C ALA A 69 -7.34 3.23 5.22
N ILE A 70 -7.09 3.34 3.92
CA ILE A 70 -5.80 3.04 3.34
C ILE A 70 -5.37 4.14 2.38
N LEU A 71 -4.10 4.54 2.50
CA LEU A 71 -3.48 5.44 1.54
C LEU A 71 -2.39 4.66 0.81
N ILE A 72 -2.38 4.70 -0.51
CA ILE A 72 -1.36 4.05 -1.32
C ILE A 72 -0.58 5.13 -2.04
N SER A 73 0.75 5.04 -2.04
CA SER A 73 1.58 6.05 -2.67
C SER A 73 2.82 5.42 -3.29
N GLY A 74 3.53 6.19 -4.06
CA GLY A 74 4.78 5.75 -4.68
C GLY A 74 5.11 6.59 -5.89
N PRO A 75 6.35 6.47 -6.38
CA PRO A 75 6.81 7.34 -7.47
C PRO A 75 6.42 6.88 -8.87
N GLY A 76 6.14 5.62 -9.05
CA GLY A 76 5.93 5.06 -10.39
C GLY A 76 4.62 4.33 -10.53
N MET A 77 4.64 3.28 -11.33
CA MET A 77 3.42 2.54 -11.69
C MET A 77 3.03 1.51 -10.65
N GLU A 78 3.90 1.19 -9.73
CA GLU A 78 3.64 0.10 -8.78
C GLU A 78 2.43 0.37 -7.91
N LYS A 79 2.18 1.63 -7.55
CA LYS A 79 0.97 1.96 -6.79
C LYS A 79 -0.29 1.63 -7.56
N THR A 80 -0.27 1.86 -8.85
CA THR A 80 -1.41 1.54 -9.71
C THR A 80 -1.53 0.02 -9.88
N MET A 81 -0.40 -0.67 -10.00
CA MET A 81 -0.41 -2.14 -10.09
C MET A 81 -1.00 -2.74 -8.83
N LEU A 82 -0.66 -2.20 -7.68
CA LEU A 82 -1.21 -2.68 -6.41
C LEU A 82 -2.73 -2.43 -6.37
N LEU A 83 -3.16 -1.24 -6.76
CA LEU A 83 -4.59 -0.94 -6.78
C LEU A 83 -5.34 -1.91 -7.68
N LYS A 84 -4.83 -2.14 -8.88
CA LYS A 84 -5.49 -3.05 -9.82
C LYS A 84 -5.49 -4.49 -9.30
N TYR A 85 -4.41 -4.89 -8.65
CA TYR A 85 -4.35 -6.22 -8.05
C TYR A 85 -5.44 -6.38 -6.99
N ILE A 86 -5.59 -5.38 -6.13
CA ILE A 86 -6.61 -5.39 -5.09
C ILE A 86 -8.01 -5.43 -5.70
N GLU A 87 -8.25 -4.63 -6.72
CA GLU A 87 -9.56 -4.63 -7.39
C GLU A 87 -9.90 -5.99 -7.97
N ARG A 88 -8.89 -6.69 -8.47
CA ARG A 88 -9.11 -7.98 -9.11
C ARG A 88 -9.22 -9.12 -8.11
N LYS A 89 -8.36 -9.11 -7.09
CA LYS A 89 -8.26 -10.26 -6.17
C LYS A 89 -8.95 -10.04 -4.83
N HIS A 90 -9.09 -8.79 -4.41
CA HIS A 90 -9.67 -8.48 -3.11
C HIS A 90 -10.63 -7.28 -3.23
N PRO A 91 -11.68 -7.44 -4.03
CA PRO A 91 -12.53 -6.28 -4.37
C PRO A 91 -13.17 -5.59 -3.17
N LYS A 92 -13.42 -6.31 -2.10
CA LYS A 92 -14.01 -5.67 -0.92
C LYS A 92 -13.05 -4.69 -0.26
N LEU A 93 -11.77 -4.97 -0.35
CA LEU A 93 -10.77 -4.10 0.25
C LEU A 93 -10.68 -2.77 -0.47
N ARG A 94 -11.08 -2.74 -1.74
CA ARG A 94 -11.05 -1.50 -2.52
C ARG A 94 -11.81 -0.37 -1.82
N GLU A 95 -12.85 -0.71 -1.09
CA GLU A 95 -13.68 0.31 -0.43
C GLU A 95 -12.92 1.05 0.67
N ALA A 96 -11.91 0.43 1.24
CA ALA A 96 -11.12 1.06 2.29
C ALA A 96 -10.03 1.98 1.72
N ILE A 97 -9.73 1.89 0.42
CA ILE A 97 -8.67 2.70 -0.18
C ILE A 97 -9.20 4.10 -0.42
N GLU A 98 -8.69 5.05 0.35
CA GLU A 98 -9.17 6.43 0.29
C GLU A 98 -8.46 7.24 -0.77
N THR A 99 -7.18 6.99 -1.00
CA THR A 99 -6.45 7.76 -1.98
C THR A 99 -5.24 6.99 -2.49
N VAL A 100 -4.87 7.25 -3.73
CA VAL A 100 -3.66 6.72 -4.36
C VAL A 100 -2.92 7.94 -4.90
N GLU A 101 -1.70 8.18 -4.43
CA GLU A 101 -0.98 9.42 -4.69
C GLU A 101 0.44 9.21 -5.16
N ALA A 102 0.95 10.14 -5.93
CA ALA A 102 2.36 10.12 -6.27
C ALA A 102 3.18 10.62 -5.08
N ALA A 103 4.26 9.95 -4.78
CA ALA A 103 5.17 10.38 -3.71
C ALA A 103 6.55 9.87 -4.04
N ASP A 104 7.52 10.78 -4.11
CA ASP A 104 8.84 10.39 -4.57
C ASP A 104 9.53 9.48 -3.56
N HIS A 105 10.23 9.99 -2.58
CA HIS A 105 10.88 9.13 -1.58
C HIS A 105 10.79 9.83 -0.23
N PRO A 106 9.60 9.87 0.38
CA PRO A 106 9.48 10.50 1.68
C PRO A 106 10.18 9.65 2.74
N THR A 107 10.62 10.28 3.81
CA THR A 107 11.11 9.52 4.95
C THR A 107 9.92 8.82 5.60
N ASP A 108 10.20 7.85 6.44
CA ASP A 108 9.14 7.14 7.16
C ASP A 108 8.29 8.12 7.98
N GLY A 109 8.93 9.06 8.64
CA GLY A 109 8.22 10.04 9.44
C GLY A 109 7.33 10.94 8.61
N GLU A 110 7.80 11.37 7.45
CA GLU A 110 7.02 12.20 6.54
C GLU A 110 5.82 11.43 6.01
N LEU A 111 6.04 10.17 5.62
CA LEU A 111 4.97 9.36 5.09
C LEU A 111 3.88 9.13 6.15
N LEU A 112 4.29 8.78 7.36
CA LEU A 112 3.33 8.51 8.42
C LEU A 112 2.57 9.78 8.81
N ALA A 113 3.27 10.92 8.90
CA ALA A 113 2.62 12.18 9.24
C ALA A 113 1.58 12.58 8.19
N HIS A 114 1.95 12.42 6.92
CA HIS A 114 1.03 12.73 5.83
C HIS A 114 -0.20 11.81 5.87
N ALA A 115 0.04 10.52 6.07
CA ALA A 115 -1.06 9.56 6.11
C ALA A 115 -2.01 9.84 7.28
N ARG A 116 -1.47 10.18 8.44
CA ARG A 116 -2.31 10.52 9.58
C ARG A 116 -3.18 11.73 9.30
N LYS A 117 -2.62 12.71 8.61
CA LYS A 117 -3.37 13.90 8.28
C LYS A 117 -4.48 13.62 7.29
N VAL A 118 -4.15 12.91 6.22
CA VAL A 118 -5.10 12.64 5.14
C VAL A 118 -6.21 11.70 5.61
N LEU A 119 -5.85 10.60 6.22
CA LEU A 119 -6.84 9.59 6.59
C LEU A 119 -7.71 10.03 7.76
N LYS A 120 -7.17 10.83 8.67
CA LYS A 120 -7.99 11.38 9.71
C LYS A 120 -9.04 12.34 9.16
N ALA A 121 -8.65 13.15 8.19
CA ALA A 121 -9.60 14.07 7.58
C ALA A 121 -10.73 13.31 6.89
N GLU A 122 -10.40 12.20 6.24
CA GLU A 122 -11.41 11.39 5.59
C GLU A 122 -12.34 10.75 6.61
N ASP A 123 -11.79 10.26 7.72
CA ASP A 123 -12.62 9.70 8.78
C ASP A 123 -13.63 10.69 9.32
N ARG A 124 -13.24 11.95 9.45
CA ARG A 124 -14.15 12.97 9.95
C ARG A 124 -15.29 13.24 9.00
N LYS A 125 -15.09 13.02 7.72
CA LYS A 125 -16.12 13.25 6.74
C LYS A 125 -17.15 12.13 6.70
N LYS A 126 -16.80 10.96 7.25
CA LYS A 126 -17.72 9.83 7.21
C LYS A 126 -18.69 9.91 8.38
N PRO A 127 -19.92 9.46 8.18
CA PRO A 127 -20.88 9.48 9.28
C PRO A 127 -20.40 8.64 10.43
N GLN A 128 -20.67 9.12 11.64
CA GLN A 128 -20.31 8.36 12.82
C GLN A 128 -21.55 7.64 13.24
N ILE A 129 -21.72 6.45 12.85
CA ILE A 129 -22.94 5.74 13.20
C ILE A 129 -22.67 4.61 14.14
#